data_969024f2c302244c8981fd1abe92f05a
#
_entry.id   969024f2c302244c8981fd1abe92f05a
#
_cell.length_a   1.000
_cell.length_b   1.000
_cell.length_c   1.000
_cell.angle_alpha   90.00
_cell.angle_beta   90.00
_cell.angle_gamma   90.00
#
_symmetry.space_group_name_H-M   'P 1'
#
loop_
_entity.id
_entity.type
_entity.pdbx_description
1 polymer ?
#
loop_
_entity_poly.entity_id
_entity_poly.type
_entity_poly.pdbx_seq_one_letter_code
_entity_poly.pdbx_strand_id
1 'polypeptide(L)'
;MKKLALLIPFIISSCALFGPTYTGETTASSLLKSDTERNINLAFRAIHNCTPKQIHTQINDAKINPKTSTVDSACETWTAKGCNQTEVFKIKYISDGQGGTYINMTTSN
;
A
#
# COMPACT_ATOMS: atom_id res chain seq x y z
N MET A 1 21.88 10.11 -35.97
CA MET A 1 21.74 9.80 -35.65
C MET A 1 21.73 9.26 -34.65
N LYS A 2 21.83 8.94 -34.00
CA LYS A 2 22.01 8.54 -33.07
C LYS A 2 21.13 8.80 -32.13
N LYS A 3 20.43 9.33 -32.06
CA LYS A 3 19.56 9.68 -31.30
C LYS A 3 18.74 8.65 -30.85
N LEU A 4 18.87 7.61 -31.23
CA LEU A 4 18.14 6.60 -30.86
C LEU A 4 18.13 6.36 -29.46
N ALA A 5 19.15 6.50 -28.82
CA ALA A 5 19.30 6.21 -27.42
C ALA A 5 18.34 6.94 -26.58
N LEU A 6 17.81 7.96 -27.11
CA LEU A 6 16.92 8.76 -26.39
C LEU A 6 15.71 8.06 -25.95
N LEU A 7 15.38 7.00 -26.58
CA LEU A 7 14.18 6.33 -26.29
C LEU A 7 14.25 5.59 -24.99
N ILE A 8 15.41 5.15 -24.67
CA ILE A 8 15.58 4.38 -23.47
C ILE A 8 15.09 4.98 -22.20
N PRO A 9 15.34 6.23 -21.96
CA PRO A 9 14.92 6.86 -20.71
C PRO A 9 13.44 6.82 -20.49
N PHE A 10 12.70 6.72 -21.52
CA PHE A 10 11.28 6.71 -21.36
C PHE A 10 10.80 5.54 -20.58
N ILE A 11 11.51 4.45 -20.65
CA ILE A 11 11.12 3.27 -19.96
C ILE A 11 11.13 3.52 -18.48
N ILE A 12 12.08 4.29 -18.01
CA ILE A 12 12.20 4.62 -16.63
C ILE A 12 11.02 5.43 -16.18
N SER A 13 10.58 6.33 -17.02
CA SER A 13 9.46 7.16 -16.68
C SER A 13 8.20 6.33 -16.52
N SER A 14 8.09 5.27 -17.30
CA SER A 14 6.93 4.44 -17.20
C SER A 14 6.81 3.81 -15.83
N CYS A 15 7.90 3.46 -15.22
CA CYS A 15 7.85 2.85 -13.91
C CYS A 15 7.19 3.76 -12.88
N ALA A 16 7.37 5.03 -13.04
CA ALA A 16 6.81 5.98 -12.09
C ALA A 16 5.29 6.01 -12.15
N LEU A 17 4.71 5.49 -13.22
CA LEU A 17 3.27 5.49 -13.37
C LEU A 17 2.61 4.37 -12.60
N PHE A 18 3.38 3.43 -12.10
CA PHE A 18 2.83 2.27 -11.43
C PHE A 18 2.72 2.42 -9.92
N GLY A 19 2.87 3.63 -9.45
CA GLY A 19 2.66 3.91 -8.05
C GLY A 19 3.93 3.78 -7.21
N PRO A 20 3.76 3.72 -5.91
CA PRO A 20 4.89 3.72 -4.99
C PRO A 20 5.65 2.40 -5.00
N THR A 21 6.89 2.46 -4.54
CA THR A 21 7.70 1.28 -4.33
C THR A 21 7.34 0.69 -2.97
N TYR A 22 7.14 -0.61 -2.93
CA TYR A 22 6.78 -1.29 -1.69
C TYR A 22 7.95 -2.05 -1.10
N THR A 23 8.01 -2.06 0.24
CA THR A 23 8.91 -2.92 0.99
C THR A 23 8.13 -3.53 2.13
N GLY A 24 8.63 -4.61 2.72
CA GLY A 24 7.98 -5.25 3.83
C GLY A 24 6.97 -6.30 3.39
N GLU A 25 6.20 -6.79 4.34
CA GLU A 25 5.24 -7.84 4.10
C GLU A 25 3.83 -7.42 4.47
N THR A 26 2.85 -7.96 3.77
CA THR A 26 1.45 -7.68 4.06
C THR A 26 0.62 -8.93 3.81
N THR A 27 -0.49 -9.05 4.53
CA THR A 27 -1.44 -10.12 4.31
C THR A 27 -2.37 -9.81 3.15
N ALA A 28 -2.33 -8.58 2.65
CA ALA A 28 -3.26 -8.13 1.62
C ALA A 28 -3.00 -8.80 0.27
N SER A 29 -4.09 -9.24 -0.38
CA SER A 29 -4.03 -9.70 -1.74
C SER A 29 -3.76 -8.50 -2.65
N SER A 30 -3.52 -8.74 -3.93
CA SER A 30 -3.27 -7.64 -4.86
C SER A 30 -4.41 -6.63 -4.89
N LEU A 31 -5.64 -7.12 -4.87
CA LEU A 31 -6.80 -6.24 -4.91
C LEU A 31 -6.91 -5.44 -3.61
N LEU A 32 -6.77 -6.12 -2.48
CA LEU A 32 -6.87 -5.47 -1.19
C LEU A 32 -5.75 -4.46 -1.00
N LYS A 33 -4.57 -4.78 -1.49
CA LYS A 33 -3.42 -3.88 -1.43
C LYS A 33 -3.70 -2.63 -2.24
N SER A 34 -4.29 -2.79 -3.41
CA SER A 34 -4.63 -1.66 -4.27
C SER A 34 -5.68 -0.77 -3.61
N ASP A 35 -6.67 -1.36 -2.97
CA ASP A 35 -7.71 -0.59 -2.30
C ASP A 35 -7.13 0.18 -1.12
N THR A 36 -6.24 -0.45 -0.35
CA THR A 36 -5.59 0.19 0.78
C THR A 36 -4.70 1.34 0.30
N GLU A 37 -3.97 1.11 -0.79
CA GLU A 37 -3.11 2.13 -1.36
C GLU A 37 -3.93 3.35 -1.78
N ARG A 38 -5.10 3.13 -2.36
CA ARG A 38 -5.95 4.24 -2.77
C ARG A 38 -6.34 5.10 -1.56
N ASN A 39 -6.70 4.44 -0.47
CA ASN A 39 -7.07 5.16 0.75
C ASN A 39 -5.88 5.92 1.33
N ILE A 40 -4.70 5.30 1.32
CA ILE A 40 -3.49 5.96 1.82
C ILE A 40 -3.15 7.17 0.95
N ASN A 41 -3.25 7.02 -0.37
CA ASN A 41 -2.95 8.12 -1.28
C ASN A 41 -3.88 9.31 -1.02
N LEU A 42 -5.17 9.04 -0.81
CA LEU A 42 -6.11 10.10 -0.54
C LEU A 42 -5.77 10.82 0.77
N ALA A 43 -5.48 10.06 1.82
CA ALA A 43 -5.15 10.65 3.11
C ALA A 43 -3.82 11.41 3.07
N PHE A 44 -2.81 10.82 2.44
CA PHE A 44 -1.50 11.45 2.36
C PHE A 44 -1.57 12.76 1.58
N ARG A 45 -2.32 12.75 0.48
CA ARG A 45 -2.47 13.97 -0.31
C ARG A 45 -3.26 15.03 0.42
N ALA A 46 -4.23 14.62 1.23
CA ALA A 46 -5.00 15.58 2.01
C ALA A 46 -4.13 16.25 3.08
N ILE A 47 -3.21 15.48 3.66
CA ILE A 47 -2.35 16.01 4.72
C ILE A 47 -1.16 16.79 4.16
N HIS A 48 -0.51 16.26 3.13
CA HIS A 48 0.76 16.78 2.65
C HIS A 48 0.73 17.38 1.23
N ASN A 49 -0.42 17.29 0.57
CA ASN A 49 -0.58 17.79 -0.79
C ASN A 49 0.45 17.15 -1.74
N CYS A 50 0.65 15.85 -1.58
CA CYS A 50 1.68 15.12 -2.30
C CYS A 50 1.29 13.64 -2.29
N THR A 51 1.74 12.90 -3.29
CA THR A 51 1.49 11.46 -3.37
C THR A 51 2.71 10.72 -2.85
N PRO A 52 2.53 9.72 -2.00
CA PRO A 52 3.68 8.99 -1.47
C PRO A 52 4.41 8.23 -2.57
N LYS A 53 5.72 8.09 -2.44
CA LYS A 53 6.56 7.39 -3.39
C LYS A 53 7.07 6.07 -2.85
N GLN A 54 6.98 5.86 -1.56
CA GLN A 54 7.40 4.62 -0.93
C GLN A 54 6.39 4.24 0.12
N ILE A 55 6.08 2.96 0.20
CA ILE A 55 5.21 2.43 1.23
C ILE A 55 5.90 1.20 1.83
N HIS A 56 6.06 1.21 3.15
CA HIS A 56 6.60 0.07 3.87
C HIS A 56 5.47 -0.56 4.66
N THR A 57 5.29 -1.87 4.50
CA THR A 57 4.23 -2.59 5.20
C THR A 57 4.83 -3.52 6.24
N GLN A 58 4.11 -3.67 7.35
CA GLN A 58 4.53 -4.54 8.41
C GLN A 58 3.30 -5.22 8.99
N ILE A 59 3.35 -6.55 9.11
CA ILE A 59 2.27 -7.31 9.74
C ILE A 59 2.53 -7.32 11.23
N ASN A 60 1.58 -6.81 12.00
CA ASN A 60 1.71 -6.79 13.46
C ASN A 60 1.04 -7.99 14.08
N ASP A 61 -0.07 -8.44 13.50
CA ASP A 61 -0.79 -9.57 14.00
C ASP A 61 -1.71 -10.09 12.90
N ALA A 62 -1.95 -11.38 12.89
CA ALA A 62 -2.86 -11.97 11.92
C ALA A 62 -3.50 -13.21 12.53
N LYS A 63 -4.81 -13.34 12.32
CA LYS A 63 -5.54 -14.51 12.76
C LYS A 63 -5.94 -15.32 11.53
N ILE A 64 -5.46 -16.54 11.48
CA ILE A 64 -5.70 -17.44 10.36
C ILE A 64 -6.75 -18.47 10.77
N ASN A 65 -7.72 -18.66 9.89
CA ASN A 65 -8.73 -19.70 10.12
C ASN A 65 -8.11 -21.05 9.77
N PRO A 66 -7.95 -21.96 10.75
CA PRO A 66 -7.26 -23.22 10.48
C PRO A 66 -8.04 -24.15 9.55
N LYS A 67 -9.33 -23.94 9.41
CA LYS A 67 -10.12 -24.79 8.54
C LYS A 67 -10.01 -24.41 7.08
N THR A 68 -9.91 -23.14 6.80
CA THR A 68 -9.89 -22.64 5.43
C THR A 68 -8.53 -22.09 5.02
N SER A 69 -7.62 -21.92 5.97
CA SER A 69 -6.30 -21.32 5.76
C SER A 69 -6.40 -19.88 5.25
N THR A 70 -7.50 -19.22 5.55
CA THR A 70 -7.69 -17.84 5.15
C THR A 70 -7.50 -16.91 6.34
N VAL A 71 -7.20 -15.66 6.07
CA VAL A 71 -6.98 -14.66 7.11
C VAL A 71 -8.34 -14.15 7.58
N ASP A 72 -8.66 -14.33 8.86
CA ASP A 72 -9.90 -13.80 9.44
C ASP A 72 -9.72 -12.32 9.79
N SER A 73 -8.57 -11.96 10.29
CA SER A 73 -8.27 -10.55 10.58
C SER A 73 -6.77 -10.34 10.61
N ALA A 74 -6.35 -9.11 10.38
CA ALA A 74 -4.94 -8.76 10.45
C ALA A 74 -4.80 -7.30 10.86
N CYS A 75 -3.77 -7.01 11.66
CA CYS A 75 -3.41 -5.65 12.01
C CYS A 75 -2.06 -5.37 11.41
N GLU A 76 -1.95 -4.28 10.66
CA GLU A 76 -0.73 -3.94 9.96
C GLU A 76 -0.38 -2.47 10.16
N THR A 77 0.89 -2.16 9.98
CA THR A 77 1.36 -0.78 9.99
C THR A 77 1.91 -0.48 8.60
N TRP A 78 1.36 0.52 7.95
CA TRP A 78 1.81 0.94 6.62
C TRP A 78 2.39 2.34 6.76
N THR A 79 3.67 2.49 6.42
CA THR A 79 4.37 3.78 6.51
C THR A 79 4.57 4.31 5.11
N ALA A 80 3.99 5.47 4.84
CA ALA A 80 4.05 6.10 3.52
C ALA A 80 5.00 7.27 3.57
N LYS A 81 5.85 7.40 2.56
CA LYS A 81 6.84 8.49 2.47
C LYS A 81 6.79 9.13 1.10
N GLY A 82 6.84 10.43 1.09
CA GLY A 82 6.93 11.21 -0.13
C GLY A 82 7.10 12.67 0.19
N CYS A 83 7.75 13.41 -0.68
CA CYS A 83 7.96 14.85 -0.51
C CYS A 83 8.56 15.20 0.85
N ASN A 84 9.49 14.38 1.29
CA ASN A 84 10.17 14.56 2.59
C ASN A 84 9.21 14.48 3.77
N GLN A 85 8.06 13.85 3.57
CA GLN A 85 7.06 13.68 4.62
C GLN A 85 6.84 12.19 4.86
N THR A 86 6.44 11.85 6.08
CA THR A 86 6.17 10.48 6.46
C THR A 86 4.84 10.44 7.22
N GLU A 87 3.99 9.49 6.85
CA GLU A 87 2.76 9.24 7.59
C GLU A 87 2.68 7.76 7.91
N VAL A 88 2.26 7.43 9.12
CA VAL A 88 2.12 6.06 9.56
C VAL A 88 0.64 5.76 9.70
N PHE A 89 0.20 4.70 9.04
CA PHE A 89 -1.21 4.29 9.06
C PHE A 89 -1.35 2.95 9.74
N LYS A 90 -2.34 2.84 10.61
CA LYS A 90 -2.69 1.58 11.22
C LYS A 90 -3.84 1.01 10.41
N ILE A 91 -3.63 -0.17 9.87
CA ILE A 91 -4.61 -0.82 9.02
C ILE A 91 -5.13 -2.07 9.72
N LYS A 92 -6.44 -2.23 9.75
CA LYS A 92 -7.02 -3.44 10.27
C LYS A 92 -7.91 -4.04 9.19
N TYR A 93 -7.64 -5.28 8.85
CA TYR A 93 -8.44 -6.03 7.89
C TYR A 93 -9.31 -7.00 8.66
N ILE A 94 -10.58 -7.07 8.32
CA ILE A 94 -11.52 -7.98 8.94
C ILE A 94 -12.31 -8.67 7.84
N SER A 95 -12.26 -10.00 7.80
CA SER A 95 -13.00 -10.76 6.82
C SER A 95 -14.51 -10.60 7.08
N ASP A 96 -15.29 -10.48 6.01
CA ASP A 96 -16.73 -10.40 6.16
C ASP A 96 -17.38 -11.79 6.12
N GLY A 97 -16.54 -12.84 6.02
CA GLY A 97 -17.05 -14.20 5.98
C GLY A 97 -17.58 -14.64 4.64
N GLN A 98 -17.55 -13.78 3.64
CA GLN A 98 -18.11 -14.06 2.33
C GLN A 98 -17.15 -13.69 1.20
N GLY A 99 -15.85 -13.72 1.48
CA GLY A 99 -14.86 -13.43 0.47
C GLY A 99 -14.44 -11.98 0.39
N GLY A 100 -15.09 -11.09 1.14
CA GLY A 100 -14.72 -9.70 1.17
C GLY A 100 -13.97 -9.35 2.44
N THR A 101 -13.47 -8.12 2.49
CA THR A 101 -12.69 -7.65 3.63
C THR A 101 -13.05 -6.21 3.94
N TYR A 102 -13.29 -5.93 5.21
CA TYR A 102 -13.45 -4.56 5.67
C TYR A 102 -12.06 -4.00 5.95
N ILE A 103 -11.85 -2.75 5.58
CA ILE A 103 -10.59 -2.05 5.82
C ILE A 103 -10.83 -0.90 6.78
N ASN A 104 -10.20 -0.95 7.95
CA ASN A 104 -10.23 0.16 8.89
C ASN A 104 -8.85 0.80 8.86
N MET A 105 -8.78 2.10 8.64
CA MET A 105 -7.51 2.80 8.55
C MET A 105 -7.53 4.03 9.43
N THR A 106 -6.50 4.18 10.24
CA THR A 106 -6.32 5.36 11.07
C THR A 106 -4.88 5.83 10.97
N THR A 107 -4.66 7.10 11.21
CA THR A 107 -3.29 7.61 11.30
C THR A 107 -2.85 7.41 12.75
N SER A 108 -1.55 7.26 12.94
CA SER A 108 -1.04 7.00 14.28
C SER A 108 -0.47 8.25 14.95
N ASN A 109 -0.92 9.40 14.51
CA ASN A 109 -0.49 10.65 15.14
C ASN A 109 -1.22 10.91 16.42
#